data_c2405050c0272666b8e3058fb6f51947
#
_entry.id   c2405050c0272666b8e3058fb6f51947
#
_cell.length_a   1.000
_cell.length_b   1.000
_cell.length_c   1.000
_cell.angle_alpha   90.00
_cell.angle_beta   90.00
_cell.angle_gamma   90.00
#
_symmetry.space_group_name_H-M   'P 1'
#
loop_
_entity.id
_entity.type
_entity.pdbx_description
1 polymer ?
#
loop_
_entity_poly.entity_id
_entity_poly.type
_entity_poly.pdbx_seq_one_letter_code
_entity_poly.pdbx_strand_id
1 'polypeptide(L)'
;MLKFNEPMSKHCSLRSGGISSEFLKPEDVNELSNFLKTNTKPVLMVGLGSNLLIRDSGFSGVTINTKNLKDLTISNGLIESGAGTSLAKLSRFSQANLKFGAEFLSAIPGSVGGALAMNAGAFGSEIWQYVHSVKTINLSGEIQERFPTDYEISYRSTLHKFSDEVFISSLFDFNLKQPNDNVQDLLHKRNSTQPIGLASCGSVFKNPKDHYAAKLIESSGLKGFCIGGACVSEMHANYIINQNNASASDIENL
;
A
#
# COMPACT_ATOMS: atom_id res chain seq x y z
N MET A 1 0.48 19.15 9.89
CA MET A 1 0.74 20.47 9.24
C MET A 1 0.35 20.40 7.78
N LEU A 2 -0.49 21.34 7.28
CA LEU A 2 -0.89 21.44 5.87
C LEU A 2 0.23 22.13 5.07
N LYS A 3 0.59 21.52 3.92
CA LYS A 3 1.55 22.07 2.95
C LYS A 3 0.84 22.36 1.64
N PHE A 4 1.38 23.27 0.86
CA PHE A 4 0.89 23.61 -0.48
C PHE A 4 1.92 23.26 -1.54
N ASN A 5 1.44 22.87 -2.72
CA ASN A 5 2.28 22.53 -3.88
C ASN A 5 3.35 21.48 -3.56
N GLU A 6 2.96 20.39 -2.88
CA GLU A 6 3.89 19.34 -2.47
C GLU A 6 4.16 18.36 -3.63
N PRO A 7 5.44 18.15 -4.01
CA PRO A 7 5.79 17.21 -5.06
C PRO A 7 5.51 15.76 -4.65
N MET A 8 4.64 15.06 -5.38
CA MET A 8 4.24 13.69 -5.06
C MET A 8 5.32 12.66 -5.35
N SER A 9 6.33 13.01 -6.13
CA SER A 9 7.56 12.20 -6.32
C SER A 9 8.28 11.88 -5.00
N LYS A 10 8.13 12.71 -3.96
CA LYS A 10 8.66 12.47 -2.61
C LYS A 10 7.83 11.48 -1.78
N HIS A 11 6.63 11.17 -2.24
CA HIS A 11 5.63 10.40 -1.49
C HIS A 11 5.19 9.11 -2.21
N CYS A 12 5.89 8.71 -3.26
CA CYS A 12 5.67 7.43 -3.94
C CYS A 12 6.99 6.70 -4.21
N SER A 13 6.91 5.37 -4.28
CA SER A 13 8.09 4.51 -4.49
C SER A 13 8.70 4.65 -5.88
N LEU A 14 7.92 5.06 -6.87
CA LEU A 14 8.39 5.36 -8.23
C LEU A 14 9.26 6.63 -8.30
N ARG A 15 9.26 7.47 -7.26
CA ARG A 15 9.98 8.75 -7.22
C ARG A 15 9.64 9.66 -8.41
N SER A 16 8.43 9.55 -8.93
CA SER A 16 7.89 10.33 -10.03
C SER A 16 6.48 10.78 -9.71
N GLY A 17 6.00 11.84 -10.34
CA GLY A 17 4.64 12.34 -10.17
C GLY A 17 4.58 13.85 -9.97
N GLY A 18 3.48 14.43 -10.41
CA GLY A 18 3.19 15.86 -10.32
C GLY A 18 2.97 16.37 -8.90
N ILE A 19 2.44 17.55 -8.79
CA ILE A 19 2.25 18.30 -7.55
C ILE A 19 0.85 18.03 -6.98
N SER A 20 0.74 17.77 -5.67
CA SER A 20 -0.52 17.88 -4.95
C SER A 20 -0.73 19.35 -4.52
N SER A 21 -1.89 19.92 -4.83
CA SER A 21 -2.20 21.31 -4.47
C SER A 21 -2.11 21.53 -2.97
N GLU A 22 -2.63 20.57 -2.21
CA GLU A 22 -2.55 20.54 -0.74
C GLU A 22 -2.09 19.16 -0.28
N PHE A 23 -1.30 19.14 0.80
CA PHE A 23 -0.78 17.93 1.39
C PHE A 23 -0.87 18.01 2.91
N LEU A 24 -1.67 17.12 3.50
CA LEU A 24 -1.84 17.00 4.94
C LEU A 24 -1.16 15.71 5.42
N LYS A 25 -0.46 15.80 6.53
CA LYS A 25 0.03 14.65 7.28
C LYS A 25 -0.45 14.80 8.72
N PRO A 26 -1.64 14.26 9.03
CA PRO A 26 -2.21 14.40 10.36
C PRO A 26 -1.35 13.69 11.40
N GLU A 27 -1.23 14.28 12.59
CA GLU A 27 -0.48 13.67 13.71
C GLU A 27 -1.27 12.50 14.32
N ASP A 28 -2.61 12.64 14.36
CA ASP A 28 -3.51 11.62 14.90
C ASP A 28 -4.86 11.60 14.15
N VAL A 29 -5.74 10.71 14.58
CA VAL A 29 -7.08 10.53 14.01
C VAL A 29 -7.99 11.73 14.30
N ASN A 30 -7.79 12.44 15.40
CA ASN A 30 -8.61 13.60 15.77
C ASN A 30 -8.31 14.79 14.83
N GLU A 31 -7.01 15.04 14.54
CA GLU A 31 -6.62 16.04 13.55
C GLU A 31 -7.21 15.71 12.17
N LEU A 32 -7.14 14.43 11.77
CA LEU A 32 -7.73 13.95 10.51
C LEU A 32 -9.25 14.19 10.48
N SER A 33 -9.97 13.78 11.52
CA SER A 33 -11.42 13.96 11.63
C SER A 33 -11.81 15.44 11.56
N ASN A 34 -11.14 16.30 12.34
CA ASN A 34 -11.42 17.73 12.36
C ASN A 34 -11.15 18.39 11.00
N PHE A 35 -10.10 17.98 10.30
CA PHE A 35 -9.81 18.47 8.95
C PHE A 35 -10.92 18.05 7.97
N LEU A 36 -11.32 16.77 7.97
CA LEU A 36 -12.34 16.26 7.04
C LEU A 36 -13.69 16.94 7.23
N LYS A 37 -14.09 17.25 8.47
CA LYS A 37 -15.36 17.97 8.77
C LYS A 37 -15.50 19.32 8.05
N THR A 38 -14.39 19.94 7.70
CA THR A 38 -14.38 21.29 7.07
C THR A 38 -13.88 21.25 5.62
N ASN A 39 -13.34 20.12 5.18
CA ASN A 39 -12.79 20.00 3.84
C ASN A 39 -13.90 19.79 2.80
N THR A 40 -13.87 20.59 1.75
CA THR A 40 -14.79 20.47 0.60
C THR A 40 -14.10 20.03 -0.69
N LYS A 41 -12.78 19.82 -0.63
CA LYS A 41 -11.97 19.45 -1.79
C LYS A 41 -11.91 17.93 -1.95
N PRO A 42 -11.66 17.43 -3.17
CA PRO A 42 -11.36 16.02 -3.38
C PRO A 42 -10.21 15.55 -2.49
N VAL A 43 -10.31 14.34 -1.95
CA VAL A 43 -9.31 13.74 -1.05
C VAL A 43 -8.65 12.54 -1.71
N LEU A 44 -7.32 12.47 -1.63
CA LEU A 44 -6.53 11.30 -1.97
C LEU A 44 -5.78 10.81 -0.72
N MET A 45 -6.14 9.61 -0.24
CA MET A 45 -5.43 8.99 0.88
C MET A 45 -4.19 8.24 0.41
N VAL A 46 -3.06 8.48 1.06
CA VAL A 46 -1.77 7.87 0.70
C VAL A 46 -1.08 7.32 1.95
N GLY A 47 -0.66 6.06 1.88
CA GLY A 47 0.21 5.45 2.89
C GLY A 47 1.69 5.71 2.58
N LEU A 48 2.43 4.64 2.23
CA LEU A 48 3.84 4.73 1.81
C LEU A 48 4.02 5.02 0.31
N GLY A 49 2.92 5.07 -0.46
CA GLY A 49 2.97 5.32 -1.90
C GLY A 49 3.64 4.19 -2.72
N SER A 50 3.60 2.96 -2.20
CA SER A 50 4.23 1.80 -2.84
C SER A 50 3.42 1.19 -4.00
N ASN A 51 2.21 1.68 -4.25
CA ASN A 51 1.33 1.27 -5.35
C ASN A 51 0.62 2.51 -5.94
N LEU A 52 1.37 3.59 -6.17
CA LEU A 52 0.83 4.89 -6.56
C LEU A 52 1.67 5.53 -7.65
N LEU A 53 1.01 6.04 -8.69
CA LEU A 53 1.54 6.98 -9.66
C LEU A 53 0.59 8.18 -9.74
N ILE A 54 1.11 9.39 -9.56
CA ILE A 54 0.38 10.64 -9.78
C ILE A 54 0.84 11.20 -11.12
N ARG A 55 -0.09 11.47 -12.03
CA ARG A 55 0.21 12.06 -13.33
C ARG A 55 0.97 13.39 -13.20
N ASP A 56 1.70 13.78 -14.23
CA ASP A 56 2.51 15.01 -14.22
C ASP A 56 1.67 16.27 -14.02
N SER A 57 0.38 16.26 -14.40
CA SER A 57 -0.59 17.32 -14.10
C SER A 57 -0.88 17.51 -12.60
N GLY A 58 -0.49 16.52 -11.77
CA GLY A 58 -0.69 16.55 -10.33
C GLY A 58 -2.10 16.19 -9.86
N PHE A 59 -2.42 16.61 -8.64
CA PHE A 59 -3.72 16.40 -8.01
C PHE A 59 -4.23 17.73 -7.43
N SER A 60 -5.37 18.20 -7.90
CA SER A 60 -5.96 19.51 -7.52
C SER A 60 -6.71 19.49 -6.18
N GLY A 61 -6.73 18.39 -5.47
CA GLY A 61 -7.35 18.24 -4.14
C GLY A 61 -6.34 18.24 -3.00
N VAL A 62 -6.71 17.56 -1.92
CA VAL A 62 -5.88 17.36 -0.73
C VAL A 62 -5.36 15.94 -0.69
N THR A 63 -4.06 15.75 -0.76
CA THR A 63 -3.44 14.46 -0.46
C THR A 63 -3.24 14.34 1.04
N ILE A 64 -3.80 13.31 1.65
CA ILE A 64 -3.67 13.00 3.08
C ILE A 64 -2.76 11.79 3.27
N ASN A 65 -1.62 12.01 3.91
CA ASN A 65 -0.65 10.94 4.18
C ASN A 65 -0.84 10.37 5.58
N THR A 66 -1.18 9.09 5.66
CA THR A 66 -1.50 8.40 6.92
C THR A 66 -0.29 7.96 7.75
N LYS A 67 0.93 8.29 7.35
CA LYS A 67 2.19 7.77 7.92
C LYS A 67 2.33 7.93 9.44
N ASN A 68 1.70 8.95 10.04
CA ASN A 68 1.74 9.16 11.50
C ASN A 68 0.68 8.33 12.24
N LEU A 69 -0.38 7.84 11.58
CA LEU A 69 -1.36 6.94 12.16
C LEU A 69 -0.76 5.54 12.28
N LYS A 70 0.20 5.35 13.19
CA LYS A 70 1.09 4.16 13.25
C LYS A 70 1.13 3.49 14.62
N ASP A 71 0.12 3.74 15.44
CA ASP A 71 -0.02 3.08 16.73
C ASP A 71 -0.11 1.56 16.54
N LEU A 72 0.52 0.83 17.46
CA LEU A 72 0.64 -0.61 17.38
C LEU A 72 0.61 -1.17 18.78
N THR A 73 -0.49 -1.82 19.13
CA THR A 73 -0.78 -2.30 20.50
C THR A 73 -1.39 -3.70 20.47
N ILE A 74 -1.46 -4.33 21.63
CA ILE A 74 -2.25 -5.56 21.84
C ILE A 74 -3.48 -5.20 22.65
N SER A 75 -4.64 -5.56 22.15
CA SER A 75 -5.94 -5.39 22.81
C SER A 75 -6.72 -6.71 22.76
N ASN A 76 -7.09 -7.24 23.92
CA ASN A 76 -7.86 -8.50 24.03
C ASN A 76 -7.28 -9.69 23.23
N GLY A 77 -5.95 -9.78 23.17
CA GLY A 77 -5.26 -10.84 22.43
C GLY A 77 -5.14 -10.60 20.92
N LEU A 78 -5.74 -9.55 20.38
CA LEU A 78 -5.61 -9.09 18.99
C LEU A 78 -4.55 -8.00 18.87
N ILE A 79 -4.00 -7.81 17.68
CA ILE A 79 -3.08 -6.71 17.39
C ILE A 79 -3.87 -5.56 16.74
N GLU A 80 -3.95 -4.41 17.44
CA GLU A 80 -4.44 -3.17 16.84
C GLU A 80 -3.29 -2.43 16.16
N SER A 81 -3.51 -2.05 14.90
CA SER A 81 -2.51 -1.34 14.08
C SER A 81 -3.13 -0.18 13.33
N GLY A 82 -2.54 1.00 13.46
CA GLY A 82 -2.90 2.17 12.68
C GLY A 82 -2.56 1.99 11.19
N ALA A 83 -3.34 2.62 10.31
CA ALA A 83 -3.24 2.49 8.86
C ALA A 83 -1.88 2.91 8.27
N GLY A 84 -1.15 3.78 8.96
CA GLY A 84 0.20 4.24 8.58
C GLY A 84 1.33 3.32 9.00
N THR A 85 1.08 2.28 9.81
CA THR A 85 2.09 1.30 10.20
C THR A 85 2.62 0.57 8.98
N SER A 86 3.95 0.45 8.84
CA SER A 86 4.52 -0.37 7.76
C SER A 86 4.27 -1.85 8.01
N LEU A 87 4.02 -2.61 6.94
CA LEU A 87 3.75 -4.05 7.04
C LEU A 87 4.91 -4.82 7.68
N ALA A 88 6.14 -4.45 7.36
CA ALA A 88 7.33 -5.06 8.00
C ALA A 88 7.40 -4.76 9.51
N LYS A 89 6.89 -3.60 9.98
CA LYS A 89 6.80 -3.29 11.42
C LYS A 89 5.71 -4.12 12.08
N LEU A 90 4.56 -4.26 11.44
CA LEU A 90 3.46 -5.11 11.94
C LEU A 90 3.92 -6.57 12.06
N SER A 91 4.57 -7.13 11.03
CA SER A 91 5.12 -8.50 11.07
C SER A 91 6.09 -8.71 12.23
N ARG A 92 7.07 -7.81 12.40
CA ARG A 92 8.04 -7.90 13.51
C ARG A 92 7.37 -7.80 14.89
N PHE A 93 6.41 -6.89 15.04
CA PHE A 93 5.66 -6.73 16.30
C PHE A 93 4.85 -7.97 16.62
N SER A 94 4.19 -8.57 15.63
CA SER A 94 3.42 -9.81 15.77
C SER A 94 4.31 -10.95 16.30
N GLN A 95 5.45 -11.19 15.65
CA GLN A 95 6.40 -12.24 16.06
C GLN A 95 6.98 -12.00 17.47
N ALA A 96 7.35 -10.76 17.79
CA ALA A 96 7.88 -10.39 19.11
C ALA A 96 6.87 -10.65 20.23
N ASN A 97 5.58 -10.71 19.91
CA ASN A 97 4.48 -11.00 20.85
C ASN A 97 3.92 -12.41 20.67
N LEU A 98 4.65 -13.32 20.04
CA LEU A 98 4.26 -14.71 19.80
C LEU A 98 2.89 -14.85 19.10
N LYS A 99 2.60 -13.93 18.18
CA LYS A 99 1.41 -13.93 17.32
C LYS A 99 1.87 -14.23 15.89
N PHE A 100 1.50 -15.40 15.37
CA PHE A 100 2.00 -15.89 14.10
C PHE A 100 0.94 -15.87 13.00
N GLY A 101 1.37 -15.75 11.74
CA GLY A 101 0.54 -15.57 10.54
C GLY A 101 0.81 -14.26 9.81
N ALA A 102 1.63 -13.36 10.38
CA ALA A 102 2.00 -12.07 9.79
C ALA A 102 3.33 -12.09 9.03
N GLU A 103 4.00 -13.25 8.91
CA GLU A 103 5.36 -13.39 8.37
C GLU A 103 5.45 -12.86 6.94
N PHE A 104 4.48 -13.20 6.08
CA PHE A 104 4.42 -12.78 4.67
C PHE A 104 4.40 -11.26 4.49
N LEU A 105 3.87 -10.51 5.46
CA LEU A 105 3.81 -9.05 5.43
C LEU A 105 5.21 -8.41 5.45
N SER A 106 6.22 -9.10 6.00
CA SER A 106 7.60 -8.63 6.02
C SER A 106 8.16 -8.37 4.62
N ALA A 107 7.68 -9.13 3.64
CA ALA A 107 8.12 -9.06 2.26
C ALA A 107 7.26 -8.13 1.38
N ILE A 108 6.27 -7.43 1.92
CA ILE A 108 5.41 -6.53 1.16
C ILE A 108 5.72 -5.08 1.52
N PRO A 109 6.16 -4.22 0.57
CA PRO A 109 6.33 -2.80 0.84
C PRO A 109 4.96 -2.12 0.90
N GLY A 110 4.69 -1.40 1.96
CA GLY A 110 3.42 -0.70 2.10
C GLY A 110 3.06 -0.42 3.55
N SER A 111 1.96 0.29 3.73
CA SER A 111 1.31 0.51 5.02
C SER A 111 0.09 -0.38 5.17
N VAL A 112 -0.36 -0.57 6.41
CA VAL A 112 -1.55 -1.35 6.74
C VAL A 112 -2.77 -0.85 5.96
N GLY A 113 -3.05 0.46 5.95
CA GLY A 113 -4.19 1.01 5.20
C GLY A 113 -4.12 0.75 3.70
N GLY A 114 -2.92 0.89 3.10
CA GLY A 114 -2.72 0.56 1.68
C GLY A 114 -2.87 -0.95 1.41
N ALA A 115 -2.42 -1.79 2.33
CA ALA A 115 -2.57 -3.23 2.21
C ALA A 115 -4.04 -3.68 2.33
N LEU A 116 -4.81 -3.08 3.23
CA LEU A 116 -6.26 -3.31 3.34
C LEU A 116 -6.99 -2.91 2.06
N ALA A 117 -6.69 -1.72 1.52
CA ALA A 117 -7.31 -1.22 0.29
C ALA A 117 -7.05 -2.10 -0.93
N MET A 118 -5.92 -2.80 -0.96
CA MET A 118 -5.47 -3.62 -2.10
C MET A 118 -5.58 -5.11 -1.85
N ASN A 119 -6.09 -5.57 -0.71
CA ASN A 119 -5.97 -6.97 -0.25
C ASN A 119 -4.56 -7.50 -0.51
N ALA A 120 -3.56 -6.82 0.04
CA ALA A 120 -2.16 -7.15 -0.22
C ALA A 120 -1.82 -8.56 0.25
N GLY A 121 -1.20 -9.33 -0.64
CA GLY A 121 -0.83 -10.72 -0.37
C GLY A 121 0.50 -11.10 -0.99
N ALA A 122 1.12 -12.13 -0.41
CA ALA A 122 2.32 -12.77 -0.89
C ALA A 122 2.42 -14.19 -0.32
N PHE A 123 3.11 -15.09 -1.04
CA PHE A 123 3.40 -16.45 -0.58
C PHE A 123 2.15 -17.27 -0.17
N GLY A 124 1.02 -17.01 -0.83
CA GLY A 124 -0.23 -17.74 -0.60
C GLY A 124 -1.11 -17.17 0.53
N SER A 125 -0.69 -16.10 1.20
CA SER A 125 -1.47 -15.42 2.23
C SER A 125 -1.87 -14.01 1.79
N GLU A 126 -3.01 -13.53 2.28
CA GLU A 126 -3.56 -12.19 2.05
C GLU A 126 -3.95 -11.54 3.38
N ILE A 127 -3.82 -10.19 3.46
CA ILE A 127 -4.00 -9.47 4.73
C ILE A 127 -5.40 -9.64 5.33
N TRP A 128 -6.44 -9.67 4.49
CA TRP A 128 -7.82 -9.79 4.96
C TRP A 128 -8.15 -11.14 5.63
N GLN A 129 -7.34 -12.18 5.43
CA GLN A 129 -7.49 -13.47 6.13
C GLN A 129 -7.32 -13.34 7.65
N TYR A 130 -6.65 -12.30 8.11
CA TYR A 130 -6.31 -12.06 9.52
C TYR A 130 -7.03 -10.85 10.11
N VAL A 131 -7.87 -10.17 9.35
CA VAL A 131 -8.61 -9.00 9.84
C VAL A 131 -9.80 -9.44 10.67
N HIS A 132 -9.84 -9.00 11.93
CA HIS A 132 -11.01 -9.13 12.82
C HIS A 132 -12.01 -8.01 12.56
N SER A 133 -11.55 -6.76 12.63
CA SER A 133 -12.31 -5.55 12.27
C SER A 133 -11.39 -4.44 11.77
N VAL A 134 -11.96 -3.42 11.17
CA VAL A 134 -11.26 -2.20 10.79
C VAL A 134 -12.02 -0.98 11.32
N LYS A 135 -11.28 0.08 11.63
CA LYS A 135 -11.87 1.41 11.79
C LYS A 135 -11.66 2.19 10.51
N THR A 136 -12.73 2.81 10.05
CA THR A 136 -12.73 3.71 8.89
C THR A 136 -13.15 5.10 9.30
N ILE A 137 -12.85 6.08 8.49
CA ILE A 137 -13.34 7.45 8.61
C ILE A 137 -13.92 7.88 7.26
N ASN A 138 -15.11 8.48 7.28
CA ASN A 138 -15.73 9.03 6.08
C ASN A 138 -15.26 10.48 5.80
N LEU A 139 -15.65 11.04 4.66
CA LEU A 139 -15.28 12.41 4.29
C LEU A 139 -15.93 13.50 5.16
N SER A 140 -16.94 13.14 5.99
CA SER A 140 -17.51 14.01 7.01
C SER A 140 -16.77 13.94 8.36
N GLY A 141 -15.69 13.15 8.44
CA GLY A 141 -14.87 12.99 9.65
C GLY A 141 -15.48 12.06 10.69
N GLU A 142 -16.48 11.27 10.36
CA GLU A 142 -17.12 10.30 11.25
C GLU A 142 -16.40 8.97 11.19
N ILE A 143 -16.14 8.37 12.37
CA ILE A 143 -15.44 7.10 12.51
C ILE A 143 -16.46 5.98 12.64
N GLN A 144 -16.24 4.90 11.89
CA GLN A 144 -17.05 3.70 11.91
C GLN A 144 -16.19 2.46 12.13
N GLU A 145 -16.73 1.45 12.82
CA GLU A 145 -16.16 0.12 12.84
C GLU A 145 -16.81 -0.72 11.74
N ARG A 146 -15.99 -1.47 11.01
CA ARG A 146 -16.42 -2.33 9.90
C ARG A 146 -15.81 -3.72 10.06
N PHE A 147 -16.49 -4.72 9.50
CA PHE A 147 -16.09 -6.12 9.53
C PHE A 147 -15.79 -6.63 8.12
N PRO A 148 -15.05 -7.75 7.96
CA PRO A 148 -14.76 -8.31 6.64
C PRO A 148 -16.01 -8.55 5.77
N THR A 149 -17.17 -8.82 6.39
CA THR A 149 -18.46 -9.00 5.70
C THR A 149 -19.01 -7.74 5.02
N ASP A 150 -18.46 -6.57 5.37
CA ASP A 150 -18.85 -5.28 4.79
C ASP A 150 -18.10 -4.97 3.50
N TYR A 151 -17.23 -5.87 3.05
CA TYR A 151 -16.37 -5.69 1.87
C TYR A 151 -16.53 -6.85 0.89
N GLU A 152 -16.31 -6.56 -0.39
CA GLU A 152 -16.06 -7.57 -1.42
C GLU A 152 -14.55 -7.69 -1.59
N ILE A 153 -13.99 -8.78 -1.04
CA ILE A 153 -12.55 -9.02 -0.98
C ILE A 153 -12.17 -10.04 -2.06
N SER A 154 -11.22 -9.67 -2.91
CA SER A 154 -10.72 -10.53 -3.97
C SER A 154 -9.24 -10.25 -4.26
N TYR A 155 -8.65 -11.02 -5.16
CA TYR A 155 -7.25 -10.86 -5.55
C TYR A 155 -6.91 -9.42 -5.95
N ARG A 156 -6.03 -8.75 -5.18
CA ARG A 156 -5.61 -7.37 -5.35
C ARG A 156 -6.77 -6.38 -5.46
N SER A 157 -7.82 -6.60 -4.68
CA SER A 157 -9.00 -5.75 -4.67
C SER A 157 -9.77 -5.86 -3.36
N THR A 158 -10.16 -4.72 -2.83
CA THR A 158 -11.11 -4.58 -1.73
C THR A 158 -12.12 -3.52 -2.14
N LEU A 159 -13.35 -3.94 -2.40
CA LEU A 159 -14.42 -3.03 -2.74
C LEU A 159 -15.26 -2.74 -1.50
N HIS A 160 -15.38 -1.47 -1.18
CA HIS A 160 -16.22 -1.01 -0.09
C HIS A 160 -17.69 -1.01 -0.55
N LYS A 161 -18.57 -1.45 0.33
CA LYS A 161 -20.01 -1.21 0.17
C LYS A 161 -20.39 0.25 0.51
N PHE A 162 -19.45 0.99 1.12
CA PHE A 162 -19.57 2.38 1.57
C PHE A 162 -18.54 3.24 0.83
N SER A 163 -18.99 4.12 -0.06
CA SER A 163 -18.15 4.76 -1.09
C SER A 163 -17.09 5.75 -0.57
N ASP A 164 -17.31 6.35 0.60
CA ASP A 164 -16.53 7.52 1.05
C ASP A 164 -15.69 7.26 2.30
N GLU A 165 -15.45 5.98 2.62
CA GLU A 165 -14.69 5.59 3.80
C GLU A 165 -13.25 5.21 3.47
N VAL A 166 -12.33 5.59 4.36
CA VAL A 166 -10.91 5.23 4.29
C VAL A 166 -10.45 4.57 5.58
N PHE A 167 -9.52 3.63 5.49
CA PHE A 167 -8.99 2.89 6.65
C PHE A 167 -8.11 3.78 7.51
N ILE A 168 -8.35 3.78 8.85
CA ILE A 168 -7.51 4.47 9.84
C ILE A 168 -6.83 3.52 10.82
N SER A 169 -7.41 2.35 11.12
CA SER A 169 -6.77 1.26 11.86
C SER A 169 -7.41 -0.08 11.57
N SER A 170 -6.80 -1.16 12.04
CA SER A 170 -7.36 -2.51 11.98
C SER A 170 -6.98 -3.31 13.22
N LEU A 171 -7.87 -4.21 13.64
CA LEU A 171 -7.62 -5.29 14.57
C LEU A 171 -7.31 -6.56 13.78
N PHE A 172 -6.18 -7.21 14.12
CA PHE A 172 -5.73 -8.44 13.48
C PHE A 172 -5.75 -9.60 14.46
N ASP A 173 -6.24 -10.74 14.00
CA ASP A 173 -6.18 -12.02 14.71
C ASP A 173 -5.09 -12.92 14.10
N PHE A 174 -3.84 -12.71 14.51
CA PHE A 174 -2.73 -13.59 14.18
C PHE A 174 -2.63 -14.68 15.24
N ASN A 175 -3.31 -15.80 15.02
CA ASN A 175 -3.55 -16.84 16.05
C ASN A 175 -2.94 -18.20 15.72
N LEU A 176 -2.05 -18.28 14.73
CA LEU A 176 -1.36 -19.53 14.44
C LEU A 176 -0.48 -19.95 15.62
N LYS A 177 -0.39 -21.26 15.87
CA LYS A 177 0.40 -21.82 16.98
C LYS A 177 1.91 -21.72 16.77
N GLN A 178 2.33 -21.60 15.52
CA GLN A 178 3.73 -21.47 15.11
C GLN A 178 3.82 -20.67 13.80
N PRO A 179 4.98 -20.11 13.46
CA PRO A 179 5.18 -19.43 12.19
C PRO A 179 4.88 -20.36 11.01
N ASN A 180 4.19 -19.85 10.00
CA ASN A 180 4.01 -20.59 8.72
C ASN A 180 5.29 -20.60 7.88
N ASP A 181 6.06 -19.51 7.98
CA ASP A 181 7.22 -19.26 7.13
C ASP A 181 8.38 -18.69 7.94
N ASN A 182 9.58 -18.95 7.47
CA ASN A 182 10.76 -18.23 7.94
C ASN A 182 10.86 -16.88 7.21
N VAL A 183 10.81 -15.78 7.95
CA VAL A 183 10.89 -14.42 7.38
C VAL A 183 12.18 -14.20 6.57
N GLN A 184 13.31 -14.77 6.98
CA GLN A 184 14.56 -14.64 6.25
C GLN A 184 14.48 -15.31 4.87
N ASP A 185 13.86 -16.50 4.78
CA ASP A 185 13.66 -17.22 3.52
C ASP A 185 12.72 -16.45 2.59
N LEU A 186 11.62 -15.87 3.13
CA LEU A 186 10.72 -15.03 2.37
C LEU A 186 11.43 -13.79 1.79
N LEU A 187 12.24 -13.11 2.61
CA LEU A 187 13.02 -11.96 2.17
C LEU A 187 14.09 -12.35 1.14
N HIS A 188 14.79 -13.48 1.35
CA HIS A 188 15.76 -13.99 0.38
C HIS A 188 15.10 -14.29 -0.96
N LYS A 189 14.00 -15.04 -0.96
CA LYS A 189 13.24 -15.37 -2.18
C LYS A 189 12.79 -14.10 -2.90
N ARG A 190 12.31 -13.10 -2.17
CA ARG A 190 11.92 -11.83 -2.76
C ARG A 190 13.10 -11.09 -3.37
N ASN A 191 14.21 -10.96 -2.64
CA ASN A 191 15.41 -10.25 -3.11
C ASN A 191 16.05 -10.90 -4.34
N SER A 192 15.94 -12.22 -4.48
CA SER A 192 16.47 -12.95 -5.64
C SER A 192 15.57 -12.86 -6.90
N THR A 193 14.30 -12.44 -6.75
CA THR A 193 13.34 -12.44 -7.85
C THR A 193 12.78 -11.07 -8.22
N GLN A 194 12.99 -10.05 -7.37
CA GLN A 194 12.41 -8.73 -7.55
C GLN A 194 13.47 -7.63 -7.46
N PRO A 195 13.35 -6.52 -8.21
CA PRO A 195 14.31 -5.43 -8.26
C PRO A 195 14.22 -4.53 -7.00
N ILE A 196 14.60 -5.08 -5.84
CA ILE A 196 14.53 -4.41 -4.56
C ILE A 196 15.52 -3.25 -4.50
N GLY A 197 15.10 -2.12 -3.91
CA GLY A 197 15.91 -0.91 -3.79
C GLY A 197 15.84 0.02 -5.00
N LEU A 198 15.32 -0.45 -6.13
CA LEU A 198 15.08 0.38 -7.29
C LEU A 198 13.73 1.13 -7.18
N ALA A 199 13.64 2.29 -7.83
CA ALA A 199 12.43 3.10 -7.82
C ALA A 199 11.32 2.42 -8.65
N SER A 200 10.41 1.72 -7.98
CA SER A 200 9.29 0.98 -8.57
C SER A 200 8.10 0.92 -7.63
N CYS A 201 6.94 0.52 -8.11
CA CYS A 201 5.73 0.34 -7.31
C CYS A 201 5.27 -1.13 -7.23
N GLY A 202 6.20 -2.08 -7.36
CA GLY A 202 5.87 -3.51 -7.38
C GLY A 202 5.37 -3.97 -8.75
N SER A 203 4.65 -5.08 -8.77
CA SER A 203 4.04 -5.61 -10.00
C SER A 203 2.96 -4.67 -10.52
N VAL A 204 3.11 -4.17 -11.74
CA VAL A 204 2.21 -3.19 -12.35
C VAL A 204 0.87 -3.81 -12.72
N PHE A 205 0.89 -4.96 -13.38
CA PHE A 205 -0.32 -5.63 -13.87
C PHE A 205 -0.78 -6.75 -12.93
N LYS A 206 -2.10 -6.93 -12.82
CA LYS A 206 -2.68 -8.14 -12.23
C LYS A 206 -2.39 -9.34 -13.14
N ASN A 207 -2.22 -10.51 -12.55
CA ASN A 207 -2.16 -11.74 -13.35
C ASN A 207 -3.51 -12.01 -13.98
N PRO A 208 -3.58 -12.30 -15.29
CA PRO A 208 -4.81 -12.78 -15.92
C PRO A 208 -5.12 -14.21 -15.46
N LYS A 209 -6.34 -14.66 -15.72
CA LYS A 209 -6.75 -16.04 -15.41
C LYS A 209 -5.81 -17.03 -16.10
N ASP A 210 -5.31 -17.99 -15.33
CA ASP A 210 -4.45 -19.09 -15.78
C ASP A 210 -3.07 -18.69 -16.37
N HIS A 211 -2.67 -17.40 -16.21
CA HIS A 211 -1.41 -16.88 -16.72
C HIS A 211 -0.71 -15.95 -15.72
N TYR A 212 0.56 -15.65 -16.00
CA TYR A 212 1.36 -14.70 -15.24
C TYR A 212 1.72 -13.50 -16.13
N ALA A 213 1.32 -12.29 -15.72
CA ALA A 213 1.63 -11.07 -16.46
C ALA A 213 3.13 -10.92 -16.76
N ALA A 214 4.00 -11.22 -15.79
CA ALA A 214 5.45 -11.19 -15.99
C ALA A 214 5.91 -12.11 -17.14
N LYS A 215 5.37 -13.33 -17.24
CA LYS A 215 5.72 -14.26 -18.33
C LYS A 215 5.24 -13.76 -19.70
N LEU A 216 4.05 -13.17 -19.76
CA LEU A 216 3.53 -12.60 -21.00
C LEU A 216 4.40 -11.43 -21.50
N ILE A 217 4.77 -10.52 -20.60
CA ILE A 217 5.64 -9.38 -20.93
C ILE A 217 7.03 -9.88 -21.35
N GLU A 218 7.60 -10.86 -20.64
CA GLU A 218 8.89 -11.46 -20.96
C GLU A 218 8.88 -12.17 -22.31
N SER A 219 7.84 -12.98 -22.61
CA SER A 219 7.70 -13.65 -23.91
C SER A 219 7.49 -12.70 -25.08
N SER A 220 7.03 -11.47 -24.82
CA SER A 220 6.94 -10.40 -25.82
C SER A 220 8.27 -9.68 -26.04
N GLY A 221 9.37 -10.08 -25.39
CA GLY A 221 10.69 -9.48 -25.56
C GLY A 221 10.84 -8.09 -24.96
N LEU A 222 9.99 -7.73 -23.99
CA LEU A 222 9.93 -6.34 -23.46
C LEU A 222 10.86 -6.08 -22.25
N LYS A 223 11.58 -7.07 -21.71
CA LYS A 223 12.59 -6.81 -20.68
C LYS A 223 13.63 -5.81 -21.18
N GLY A 224 13.95 -4.81 -20.35
CA GLY A 224 14.89 -3.73 -20.71
C GLY A 224 14.33 -2.69 -21.67
N PHE A 225 13.12 -2.87 -22.22
CA PHE A 225 12.50 -1.85 -23.08
C PHE A 225 12.21 -0.60 -22.26
N CYS A 226 12.53 0.57 -22.82
CA CYS A 226 12.40 1.85 -22.12
C CYS A 226 11.60 2.87 -22.94
N ILE A 227 10.84 3.71 -22.23
CA ILE A 227 10.26 4.95 -22.75
C ILE A 227 10.73 6.10 -21.85
N GLY A 228 11.43 7.07 -22.41
CA GLY A 228 12.05 8.13 -21.62
C GLY A 228 12.94 7.57 -20.50
N GLY A 229 12.66 7.94 -19.26
CA GLY A 229 13.39 7.45 -18.09
C GLY A 229 12.83 6.19 -17.47
N ALA A 230 11.72 5.63 -17.96
CA ALA A 230 11.05 4.45 -17.44
C ALA A 230 11.47 3.20 -18.21
N CYS A 231 11.80 2.10 -17.52
CA CYS A 231 12.23 0.86 -18.16
C CYS A 231 11.53 -0.36 -17.54
N VAL A 232 11.20 -1.37 -18.37
CA VAL A 232 10.81 -2.69 -17.89
C VAL A 232 12.02 -3.36 -17.25
N SER A 233 11.86 -3.87 -16.03
CA SER A 233 12.95 -4.49 -15.29
C SER A 233 13.47 -5.74 -15.98
N GLU A 234 14.80 -5.87 -16.10
CA GLU A 234 15.49 -7.08 -16.56
C GLU A 234 15.30 -8.24 -15.60
N MET A 235 15.18 -7.97 -14.29
CA MET A 235 15.03 -9.03 -13.28
C MET A 235 13.60 -9.58 -13.24
N HIS A 236 12.57 -8.71 -13.34
CA HIS A 236 11.17 -9.11 -13.24
C HIS A 236 10.31 -8.28 -14.21
N ALA A 237 9.85 -8.89 -15.29
CA ALA A 237 9.21 -8.17 -16.40
C ALA A 237 7.92 -7.41 -16.04
N ASN A 238 7.22 -7.77 -14.95
CA ASN A 238 6.04 -7.02 -14.47
C ASN A 238 6.39 -5.86 -13.51
N TYR A 239 7.63 -5.34 -13.59
CA TYR A 239 8.08 -4.18 -12.83
C TYR A 239 8.57 -3.10 -13.78
N ILE A 240 8.07 -1.87 -13.59
CA ILE A 240 8.60 -0.68 -14.25
C ILE A 240 9.54 0.03 -13.26
N ILE A 241 10.73 0.35 -13.70
CA ILE A 241 11.77 1.02 -12.93
C ILE A 241 11.95 2.44 -13.46
N ASN A 242 11.89 3.42 -12.58
CA ASN A 242 12.34 4.78 -12.87
C ASN A 242 13.87 4.80 -12.75
N GLN A 243 14.57 4.69 -13.89
CA GLN A 243 16.05 4.66 -13.95
C GLN A 243 16.66 6.05 -14.10
N ASN A 244 16.04 6.91 -14.92
CA ASN A 244 16.62 8.18 -15.36
C ASN A 244 15.61 9.33 -15.18
N ASN A 245 15.12 9.56 -13.96
CA ASN A 245 14.16 10.63 -13.65
C ASN A 245 12.93 10.60 -14.59
N ALA A 246 12.35 9.41 -14.75
CA ALA A 246 11.16 9.24 -15.58
C ALA A 246 10.04 10.18 -15.12
N SER A 247 9.38 10.81 -16.09
CA SER A 247 8.10 11.49 -15.86
C SER A 247 7.00 10.47 -15.55
N ALA A 248 5.89 10.91 -15.00
CA ALA A 248 4.74 10.05 -14.86
C ALA A 248 4.19 9.60 -16.23
N SER A 249 4.31 10.47 -17.23
CA SER A 249 3.94 10.18 -18.62
C SER A 249 4.81 9.09 -19.24
N ASP A 250 6.13 9.05 -18.96
CA ASP A 250 7.00 7.97 -19.43
C ASP A 250 6.56 6.62 -18.87
N ILE A 251 6.23 6.60 -17.57
CA ILE A 251 5.78 5.38 -16.87
C ILE A 251 4.40 4.93 -17.38
N GLU A 252 3.48 5.87 -17.65
CA GLU A 252 2.14 5.57 -18.16
C GLU A 252 2.17 5.08 -19.62
N ASN A 253 3.09 5.61 -20.44
CA ASN A 253 3.25 5.23 -21.84
C ASN A 253 3.97 3.88 -22.01
N LEU A 254 4.83 3.50 -21.06
CA LEU A 254 5.50 2.21 -21.03
C LEU A 254 4.54 1.09 -20.59
#